data_946d04db95b813844f6a09e595369de8
#
_entry.id   946d04db95b813844f6a09e595369de8
#
_cell.length_a   1.000
_cell.length_b   1.000
_cell.length_c   1.000
_cell.angle_alpha   90.00
_cell.angle_beta   90.00
_cell.angle_gamma   90.00
#
_symmetry.space_group_name_H-M   'P 1'
#
loop_
_entity.id
_entity.type
_entity.pdbx_description
1 polymer ?
#
loop_
_entity_poly.entity_id
_entity_poly.type
_entity_poly.pdbx_seq_one_letter_code
_entity_poly.pdbx_strand_id
1 'polypeptide(L)'
;RAACLSPSLWVAPGKLLELIARARIRRGTCIYMDYGEKELSNHGGSTQALLAAAQLLMVKGVNVTLRIAPGGSHCEASWEKQIPVFMECLGL
;
A
#
# COMPACT_ATOMS: atom_id res chain seq x y z
N ARG A 1 -5.05 -5.90 -10.89
CA ARG A 1 -5.40 -5.61 -9.49
C ARG A 1 -4.37 -6.21 -8.55
N ALA A 2 -4.03 -5.49 -7.49
CA ALA A 2 -3.09 -5.96 -6.48
C ALA A 2 -3.48 -5.46 -5.10
N ALA A 3 -3.25 -6.28 -4.07
CA ALA A 3 -3.39 -5.88 -2.69
C ALA A 3 -2.03 -6.03 -2.00
N CYS A 4 -1.58 -4.98 -1.36
CA CYS A 4 -0.33 -4.95 -0.62
C CYS A 4 -0.65 -4.72 0.86
N LEU A 5 -0.51 -5.77 1.65
CA LEU A 5 -0.79 -5.72 3.07
C LEU A 5 0.52 -5.50 3.83
N SER A 6 0.59 -4.41 4.58
CA SER A 6 1.79 -4.04 5.34
C SER A 6 3.09 -4.10 4.52
N PRO A 7 3.13 -3.49 3.31
CA PRO A 7 4.32 -3.59 2.48
C PRO A 7 5.51 -2.88 3.13
N SER A 8 6.70 -3.48 3.01
CA SER A 8 7.92 -2.93 3.63
C SER A 8 8.53 -1.79 2.80
N LEU A 9 7.75 -0.75 2.54
CA LEU A 9 8.16 0.38 1.70
C LEU A 9 9.27 1.24 2.34
N TRP A 10 9.43 1.12 3.64
CA TRP A 10 10.42 1.86 4.42
C TRP A 10 11.85 1.36 4.23
N VAL A 11 12.05 0.17 3.66
CA VAL A 11 13.38 -0.46 3.53
C VAL A 11 14.28 0.30 2.56
N ALA A 12 13.77 0.67 1.40
CA ALA A 12 14.52 1.41 0.39
C ALA A 12 13.57 2.32 -0.41
N PRO A 13 12.99 3.34 0.24
CA PRO A 13 11.93 4.13 -0.38
C PRO A 13 12.37 4.85 -1.65
N GLY A 14 13.61 5.32 -1.71
CA GLY A 14 14.12 5.99 -2.91
C GLY A 14 14.22 5.07 -4.11
N LYS A 15 14.66 3.83 -3.91
CA LYS A 15 14.71 2.82 -4.98
C LYS A 15 13.33 2.42 -5.45
N LEU A 16 12.40 2.27 -4.52
CA LEU A 16 11.01 1.95 -4.85
C LEU A 16 10.39 3.04 -5.74
N LEU A 17 10.54 4.30 -5.34
CA LEU A 17 10.02 5.42 -6.12
C LEU A 17 10.64 5.48 -7.51
N GLU A 18 11.93 5.22 -7.63
CA GLU A 18 12.62 5.16 -8.92
C GLU A 18 12.05 4.05 -9.80
N LEU A 19 11.83 2.87 -9.24
CA LEU A 19 11.25 1.74 -9.96
C LEU A 19 9.83 2.06 -10.43
N ILE A 20 9.00 2.65 -9.58
CA ILE A 20 7.65 3.07 -9.96
C ILE A 20 7.70 4.12 -11.07
N ALA A 21 8.58 5.09 -10.95
CA ALA A 21 8.71 6.14 -11.95
C ALA A 21 9.08 5.60 -13.35
N ARG A 22 9.92 4.58 -13.39
CA ARG A 22 10.37 3.95 -14.64
C ARG A 22 9.42 2.88 -15.17
N ALA A 23 8.59 2.30 -14.29
CA ALA A 23 7.72 1.20 -14.68
C ALA A 23 6.66 1.65 -15.68
N ARG A 24 6.37 0.78 -16.64
CA ARG A 24 5.20 0.95 -17.51
C ARG A 24 4.01 0.32 -16.82
N ILE A 25 3.15 1.15 -16.27
CA ILE A 25 1.97 0.68 -15.54
C ILE A 25 0.74 0.99 -16.40
N ARG A 26 -0.09 -0.04 -16.60
CA ARG A 26 -1.31 0.11 -17.36
C ARG A 26 -2.28 1.04 -16.62
N ARG A 27 -2.80 2.06 -17.30
CA ARG A 27 -3.82 2.94 -16.74
C ARG A 27 -5.05 2.12 -16.36
N GLY A 28 -5.66 2.46 -15.23
CA GLY A 28 -6.79 1.72 -14.70
C GLY A 28 -6.42 0.52 -13.85
N THR A 29 -5.13 0.24 -13.67
CA THR A 29 -4.66 -0.72 -12.68
C THR A 29 -5.17 -0.31 -11.30
N CYS A 30 -5.67 -1.27 -10.52
CA CYS A 30 -6.18 -1.02 -9.18
C CYS A 30 -5.23 -1.61 -8.15
N ILE A 31 -4.79 -0.81 -7.21
CA ILE A 31 -3.89 -1.24 -6.13
C ILE A 31 -4.49 -0.83 -4.79
N TYR A 32 -4.60 -1.79 -3.91
CA TYR A 32 -4.94 -1.57 -2.51
C TYR A 32 -3.67 -1.69 -1.66
N MET A 33 -3.46 -0.75 -0.75
CA MET A 33 -2.35 -0.79 0.20
C MET A 33 -2.83 -0.44 1.59
N ASP A 34 -2.35 -1.13 2.60
CA ASP A 34 -2.63 -0.78 3.99
C ASP A 34 -1.45 -1.01 4.91
N TYR A 35 -1.54 -0.38 6.06
CA TYR A 35 -0.76 -0.71 7.24
C TYR A 35 -1.70 -0.88 8.43
N GLY A 36 -1.32 -1.73 9.37
CA GLY A 36 -1.98 -1.78 10.67
C GLY A 36 -1.64 -0.54 11.50
N GLU A 37 -2.60 -0.04 12.24
CA GLU A 37 -2.41 1.15 13.10
C GLU A 37 -1.20 1.00 14.02
N LYS A 38 -0.98 -0.21 14.56
CA LYS A 38 0.12 -0.49 15.48
C LYS A 38 1.49 -0.53 14.81
N GLU A 39 1.53 -0.68 13.50
CA GLU A 39 2.80 -0.72 12.75
C GLU A 39 3.41 0.65 12.54
N LEU A 40 2.59 1.69 12.50
CA LEU A 40 3.04 3.05 12.16
C LEU A 40 4.02 3.64 13.16
N SER A 41 3.98 3.17 14.42
CA SER A 41 4.91 3.60 15.46
C SER A 41 6.24 2.85 15.46
N ASN A 42 6.32 1.72 14.74
CA ASN A 42 7.50 0.84 14.77
C ASN A 42 8.55 1.19 13.72
N HIS A 43 8.14 1.84 12.63
CA HIS A 43 9.02 2.18 11.52
C HIS A 43 8.80 3.64 11.14
N GLY A 44 9.70 4.51 11.58
CA GLY A 44 9.69 5.91 11.19
C GLY A 44 9.71 6.07 9.67
N GLY A 45 8.85 6.90 9.14
CA GLY A 45 8.78 7.13 7.70
C GLY A 45 7.90 6.17 6.92
N SER A 46 7.29 5.14 7.54
CA SER A 46 6.38 4.23 6.86
C SER A 46 5.21 4.94 6.21
N THR A 47 4.61 5.88 6.93
CA THR A 47 3.49 6.66 6.39
C THR A 47 3.93 7.52 5.22
N GLN A 48 5.08 8.17 5.31
CA GLN A 48 5.62 9.00 4.22
C GLN A 48 5.94 8.16 2.99
N ALA A 49 6.55 6.99 3.18
CA ALA A 49 6.86 6.08 2.07
C ALA A 49 5.60 5.60 1.38
N LEU A 50 4.57 5.25 2.16
CA LEU A 50 3.28 4.83 1.64
C LEU A 50 2.62 5.95 0.81
N LEU A 51 2.57 7.16 1.34
CA LEU A 51 1.96 8.30 0.66
C LEU A 51 2.73 8.66 -0.61
N ALA A 52 4.06 8.67 -0.56
CA ALA A 52 4.89 9.00 -1.73
C ALA A 52 4.70 7.98 -2.85
N ALA A 53 4.69 6.69 -2.53
CA ALA A 53 4.45 5.64 -3.51
C ALA A 53 3.05 5.76 -4.12
N ALA A 54 2.04 6.00 -3.29
CA ALA A 54 0.66 6.17 -3.73
C ALA A 54 0.50 7.36 -4.67
N GLN A 55 1.08 8.50 -4.33
CA GLN A 55 1.01 9.70 -5.17
C GLN A 55 1.62 9.46 -6.55
N LEU A 56 2.78 8.80 -6.59
CA LEU A 56 3.45 8.51 -7.85
C LEU A 56 2.64 7.53 -8.70
N LEU A 57 2.07 6.50 -8.09
CA LEU A 57 1.18 5.56 -8.78
C LEU A 57 -0.05 6.26 -9.35
N MET A 58 -0.66 7.16 -8.57
CA MET A 58 -1.82 7.94 -9.04
C MET A 58 -1.48 8.82 -10.23
N VAL A 59 -0.31 9.46 -10.23
CA VAL A 59 0.17 10.26 -11.37
C VAL A 59 0.28 9.39 -12.61
N LYS A 60 0.62 8.12 -12.46
CA LYS A 60 0.73 7.16 -13.56
C LYS A 60 -0.60 6.53 -13.97
N GLY A 61 -1.71 6.98 -13.39
CA GLY A 61 -3.05 6.53 -13.77
C GLY A 61 -3.53 5.28 -13.04
N VAL A 62 -2.91 4.95 -11.91
CA VAL A 62 -3.32 3.83 -11.06
C VAL A 62 -4.43 4.29 -10.10
N ASN A 63 -5.45 3.45 -9.94
CA ASN A 63 -6.48 3.64 -8.92
C ASN A 63 -5.96 3.06 -7.60
N VAL A 64 -5.59 3.94 -6.68
CA VAL A 64 -4.98 3.53 -5.41
C VAL A 64 -5.97 3.71 -4.27
N THR A 65 -6.12 2.68 -3.47
CA THR A 65 -6.82 2.74 -2.19
C THR A 65 -5.80 2.59 -1.07
N LEU A 66 -5.74 3.59 -0.18
CA LEU A 66 -4.90 3.57 1.00
C LEU A 66 -5.74 3.42 2.24
N ARG A 67 -5.29 2.62 3.19
CA ARG A 67 -6.02 2.41 4.43
C ARG A 67 -5.08 2.16 5.60
N ILE A 68 -5.48 2.69 6.76
CA ILE A 68 -4.88 2.33 8.04
C ILE A 68 -5.86 1.40 8.73
N ALA A 69 -5.47 0.13 8.94
CA ALA A 69 -6.34 -0.86 9.56
C ALA A 69 -6.40 -0.63 11.08
N PRO A 70 -7.57 -0.28 11.64
CA PRO A 70 -7.69 0.00 13.07
C PRO A 70 -7.25 -1.21 13.92
N GLY A 71 -6.37 -0.98 14.90
CA GLY A 71 -5.85 -2.02 15.78
C GLY A 71 -4.99 -3.08 15.11
N GLY A 72 -4.68 -2.91 13.83
CA GLY A 72 -3.90 -3.87 13.06
C GLY A 72 -2.43 -3.89 13.44
N SER A 73 -1.81 -5.06 13.39
CA SER A 73 -0.39 -5.27 13.60
C SER A 73 0.22 -6.08 12.45
N HIS A 74 1.52 -6.23 12.44
CA HIS A 74 2.23 -6.95 11.37
C HIS A 74 2.16 -8.46 11.60
N CYS A 75 1.01 -9.04 11.30
CA CYS A 75 0.78 -10.49 11.48
C CYS A 75 -0.39 -10.99 10.62
N GLU A 76 -0.39 -12.29 10.38
CA GLU A 76 -1.39 -12.97 9.54
C GLU A 76 -2.82 -12.75 10.04
N ALA A 77 -3.04 -12.78 11.35
CA ALA A 77 -4.37 -12.57 11.93
C ALA A 77 -4.94 -11.18 11.58
N SER A 78 -4.09 -10.17 11.56
CA SER A 78 -4.49 -8.82 11.14
C SER A 78 -4.76 -8.76 9.65
N TRP A 79 -3.92 -9.38 8.84
CA TRP A 79 -4.08 -9.38 7.37
C TRP A 79 -5.32 -10.15 6.93
N GLU A 80 -5.63 -11.26 7.57
CA GLU A 80 -6.83 -12.05 7.29
C GLU A 80 -8.09 -11.20 7.41
N LYS A 81 -8.17 -10.33 8.40
CA LYS A 81 -9.31 -9.43 8.60
C LYS A 81 -9.49 -8.43 7.47
N GLN A 82 -8.44 -8.16 6.70
CA GLN A 82 -8.50 -7.21 5.59
C GLN A 82 -8.95 -7.85 4.28
N ILE A 83 -9.02 -9.18 4.20
CA ILE A 83 -9.41 -9.87 2.96
C ILE A 83 -10.75 -9.36 2.41
N PRO A 84 -11.85 -9.34 3.19
CA PRO A 84 -13.11 -8.82 2.65
C PRO A 84 -13.03 -7.34 2.27
N VAL A 85 -12.22 -6.57 2.98
CA VAL A 85 -12.06 -5.14 2.71
C VAL A 85 -11.38 -4.91 1.36
N PHE A 86 -10.22 -5.52 1.13
CA PHE A 86 -9.52 -5.28 -0.14
C PHE A 86 -10.23 -5.95 -1.32
N MET A 87 -10.90 -7.07 -1.09
CA MET A 87 -11.72 -7.70 -2.13
C MET A 87 -12.78 -6.73 -2.63
N GLU A 88 -13.49 -6.07 -1.72
CA GLU A 88 -14.48 -5.06 -2.07
C GLU A 88 -13.85 -3.88 -2.81
N CYS A 89 -12.75 -3.33 -2.27
CA CYS A 89 -12.05 -2.19 -2.88
C CYS A 89 -11.56 -2.48 -4.29
N LEU A 90 -11.17 -3.73 -4.56
CA LEU A 90 -10.66 -4.15 -5.85
C LEU A 90 -11.74 -4.66 -6.80
N GLY A 91 -12.99 -4.70 -6.36
CA GLY A 91 -14.10 -5.16 -7.17
C GLY A 91 -14.08 -6.67 -7.42
N LEU A 92 -13.64 -7.41 -6.43
CA LEU A 92 -13.53 -8.86 -6.53
C LEU A 92 -14.68 -9.58 -5.83
#